data_efe2a0ea286d1f97c7a1ab9cd606716b
#
_entry.id   efe2a0ea286d1f97c7a1ab9cd606716b
#
_cell.length_a   1.000
_cell.length_b   1.000
_cell.length_c   1.000
_cell.angle_alpha   90.00
_cell.angle_beta   90.00
_cell.angle_gamma   90.00
#
_symmetry.space_group_name_H-M   'P 1'
#
loop_
_entity.id
_entity.type
_entity.pdbx_description
1 polymer ?
#
loop_
_entity_poly.entity_id
_entity_poly.type
_entity_poly.pdbx_seq_one_letter_code
_entity_poly.pdbx_strand_id
1 'polypeptide(L)'
;ARCSEDPGHGPGQEGEEAPVTYPRTLIVAEDGACGSVIESYAGLEPSAVYLTNAVTEIVLGAETRFEHYKIQRESGGAYHIATLHVTEARGCDFTSHNISLSGRLIRNDITTVLEGEGVDSTLNGLFLASGEEHVDNHTSIEHASPDCVSHEFYKGVLSGHARGVFRGKIHVHQVAQRTDAYQTNQSLLLSDDAEITSKPQLEI
;
A
#
# COMPACT_ATOMS: atom_id res chain seq x y z
N ALA A 1 47.68 -11.39 46.83
CA ALA A 1 47.54 -10.79 45.54
C ALA A 1 46.78 -11.75 44.64
N ARG A 2 45.50 -11.46 44.33
CA ARG A 2 44.73 -12.17 43.31
C ARG A 2 44.58 -11.19 42.16
N CYS A 3 45.13 -11.56 41.01
CA CYS A 3 44.80 -10.91 39.73
C CYS A 3 43.39 -11.27 39.35
N SER A 4 42.53 -10.30 39.10
CA SER A 4 41.27 -10.44 38.46
C SER A 4 41.51 -10.53 36.95
N GLU A 5 41.18 -11.63 36.34
CA GLU A 5 41.14 -11.78 34.88
C GLU A 5 39.89 -11.05 34.36
N ASP A 6 40.18 -10.09 33.50
CA ASP A 6 39.17 -9.37 32.70
C ASP A 6 38.63 -10.33 31.62
N PRO A 7 37.31 -10.57 31.50
CA PRO A 7 36.81 -11.40 30.42
C PRO A 7 36.91 -10.58 29.11
N GLY A 8 37.86 -11.01 28.28
CA GLY A 8 38.13 -10.41 26.99
C GLY A 8 36.87 -10.15 26.17
N HIS A 9 36.77 -8.96 25.64
CA HIS A 9 35.86 -8.62 24.53
C HIS A 9 36.16 -9.57 23.37
N GLY A 10 35.22 -10.45 23.09
CA GLY A 10 35.24 -11.25 21.86
C GLY A 10 35.15 -10.31 20.65
N PRO A 11 35.72 -10.73 19.49
CA PRO A 11 35.63 -9.92 18.28
C PRO A 11 34.18 -9.60 17.96
N GLY A 12 33.85 -8.32 17.82
CA GLY A 12 32.53 -7.86 17.45
C GLY A 12 32.10 -8.59 16.17
N GLN A 13 30.93 -9.19 16.19
CA GLN A 13 30.26 -9.59 14.96
C GLN A 13 30.12 -8.30 14.14
N GLU A 14 30.84 -8.24 13.02
CA GLU A 14 30.57 -7.27 11.97
C GLU A 14 29.09 -7.45 11.63
N GLY A 15 28.26 -6.42 11.87
CA GLY A 15 26.83 -6.49 11.68
C GLY A 15 26.55 -6.86 10.23
N GLU A 16 25.90 -8.02 10.05
CA GLU A 16 25.42 -8.42 8.74
C GLU A 16 24.46 -7.33 8.24
N GLU A 17 24.80 -6.70 7.12
CA GLU A 17 23.96 -5.63 6.55
C GLU A 17 22.60 -6.24 6.20
N ALA A 18 21.51 -5.56 6.61
CA ALA A 18 20.16 -6.02 6.32
C ALA A 18 19.92 -6.01 4.80
N PRO A 19 19.43 -7.12 4.21
CA PRO A 19 19.16 -7.18 2.77
C PRO A 19 18.17 -6.11 2.31
N VAL A 20 18.40 -5.58 1.12
CA VAL A 20 17.47 -4.63 0.48
C VAL A 20 17.11 -5.11 -0.92
N THR A 21 15.83 -5.09 -1.24
CA THR A 21 15.31 -5.46 -2.56
C THR A 21 14.52 -4.33 -3.20
N TYR A 22 14.63 -4.18 -4.53
CA TYR A 22 13.98 -3.11 -5.30
C TYR A 22 13.20 -3.71 -6.49
N PRO A 23 12.12 -4.47 -6.26
CA PRO A 23 11.33 -4.99 -7.37
C PRO A 23 10.67 -3.85 -8.16
N ARG A 24 10.66 -4.01 -9.49
CA ARG A 24 10.03 -3.08 -10.42
C ARG A 24 9.15 -3.87 -11.38
N THR A 25 7.86 -3.54 -11.41
CA THR A 25 6.86 -4.19 -12.25
C THR A 25 6.20 -3.17 -13.14
N LEU A 26 6.15 -3.44 -14.44
CA LEU A 26 5.35 -2.68 -15.39
C LEU A 26 4.31 -3.61 -16.01
N ILE A 27 3.05 -3.23 -15.92
CA ILE A 27 1.91 -3.95 -16.49
C ILE A 27 1.25 -3.04 -17.51
N VAL A 28 1.14 -3.52 -18.75
CA VAL A 28 0.44 -2.80 -19.82
C VAL A 28 -0.69 -3.69 -20.32
N ALA A 29 -1.92 -3.23 -20.15
CA ALA A 29 -3.11 -3.87 -20.70
C ALA A 29 -3.59 -3.05 -21.90
N GLU A 30 -3.60 -3.67 -23.08
CA GLU A 30 -4.08 -3.02 -24.32
C GLU A 30 -5.60 -2.85 -24.31
N ASP A 31 -6.12 -2.06 -25.24
CA ASP A 31 -7.56 -1.77 -25.36
C ASP A 31 -8.40 -3.04 -25.35
N GLY A 32 -9.47 -3.04 -24.53
CA GLY A 32 -10.40 -4.15 -24.37
C GLY A 32 -9.82 -5.38 -23.66
N ALA A 33 -8.60 -5.29 -23.11
CA ALA A 33 -8.03 -6.41 -22.35
C ALA A 33 -8.82 -6.68 -21.05
N CYS A 34 -8.82 -7.95 -20.64
CA CYS A 34 -9.40 -8.38 -19.37
C CYS A 34 -8.40 -9.29 -18.65
N GLY A 35 -8.08 -8.99 -17.39
CA GLY A 35 -7.12 -9.79 -16.65
C GLY A 35 -7.01 -9.44 -15.19
N SER A 36 -6.21 -10.23 -14.48
CA SER A 36 -5.86 -9.97 -13.09
C SER A 36 -4.40 -10.29 -12.80
N VAL A 37 -3.81 -9.57 -11.84
CA VAL A 37 -2.44 -9.82 -11.35
C VAL A 37 -2.46 -9.91 -9.84
N ILE A 38 -1.73 -10.86 -9.30
CA ILE A 38 -1.50 -11.02 -7.87
C ILE A 38 -0.03 -10.81 -7.59
N GLU A 39 0.32 -9.75 -6.89
CA GLU A 39 1.64 -9.52 -6.33
C GLU A 39 1.68 -10.05 -4.90
N SER A 40 2.59 -10.94 -4.60
CA SER A 40 2.75 -11.50 -3.26
C SER A 40 4.15 -11.24 -2.72
N TYR A 41 4.20 -10.58 -1.56
CA TYR A 41 5.43 -10.33 -0.80
C TYR A 41 5.37 -11.18 0.46
N ALA A 42 6.32 -12.09 0.61
CA ALA A 42 6.35 -13.03 1.73
C ALA A 42 7.75 -13.17 2.31
N GLY A 43 7.86 -13.17 3.64
CA GLY A 43 9.09 -13.48 4.36
C GLY A 43 9.20 -14.98 4.62
N LEU A 44 10.39 -15.55 4.43
CA LEU A 44 10.66 -16.96 4.74
C LEU A 44 10.98 -17.15 6.23
N GLU A 45 11.63 -16.16 6.86
CA GLU A 45 12.04 -16.19 8.26
C GLU A 45 11.23 -15.19 9.08
N PRO A 46 10.54 -15.62 10.14
CA PRO A 46 9.58 -14.76 10.88
C PRO A 46 10.17 -13.51 11.52
N SER A 47 11.46 -13.52 11.85
CA SER A 47 12.16 -12.42 12.53
C SER A 47 13.21 -11.71 11.67
N ALA A 48 13.33 -12.07 10.39
CA ALA A 48 14.32 -11.46 9.49
C ALA A 48 14.10 -9.96 9.35
N VAL A 49 15.18 -9.19 9.39
CA VAL A 49 15.17 -7.74 9.16
C VAL A 49 15.67 -7.48 7.75
N TYR A 50 14.85 -6.86 6.92
CA TYR A 50 15.18 -6.48 5.55
C TYR A 50 14.29 -5.35 5.07
N LEU A 51 14.64 -4.73 3.95
CA LEU A 51 13.84 -3.71 3.29
C LEU A 51 13.40 -4.18 1.90
N THR A 52 12.11 -4.13 1.64
CA THR A 52 11.52 -4.21 0.30
C THR A 52 11.06 -2.82 -0.12
N ASN A 53 11.60 -2.31 -1.25
CA ASN A 53 11.15 -1.06 -1.84
C ASN A 53 10.64 -1.33 -3.26
N ALA A 54 9.34 -1.62 -3.35
CA ALA A 54 8.67 -2.05 -4.57
C ALA A 54 8.05 -0.86 -5.34
N VAL A 55 8.09 -0.93 -6.66
CA VAL A 55 7.31 -0.03 -7.53
C VAL A 55 6.58 -0.86 -8.57
N THR A 56 5.28 -0.65 -8.66
CA THR A 56 4.41 -1.23 -9.68
C THR A 56 3.75 -0.10 -10.46
N GLU A 57 3.83 -0.17 -11.76
CA GLU A 57 3.19 0.74 -12.69
C GLU A 57 2.23 -0.03 -13.58
N ILE A 58 0.99 0.43 -13.68
CA ILE A 58 -0.08 -0.19 -14.47
C ILE A 58 -0.63 0.83 -15.47
N VAL A 59 -0.61 0.47 -16.73
CA VAL A 59 -1.17 1.30 -17.81
C VAL A 59 -2.31 0.52 -18.46
N LEU A 60 -3.51 1.05 -18.37
CA LEU A 60 -4.73 0.43 -18.88
C LEU A 60 -5.21 1.17 -20.12
N GLY A 61 -5.26 0.48 -21.25
CA GLY A 61 -5.87 0.95 -22.50
C GLY A 61 -7.40 1.07 -22.38
N ALA A 62 -8.06 1.63 -23.40
CA ALA A 62 -9.48 1.89 -23.38
C ALA A 62 -10.31 0.59 -23.20
N GLU A 63 -11.45 0.70 -22.50
CA GLU A 63 -12.41 -0.40 -22.29
C GLU A 63 -11.78 -1.66 -21.62
N THR A 64 -10.68 -1.49 -20.87
CA THR A 64 -10.06 -2.60 -20.13
C THR A 64 -10.87 -2.92 -18.86
N ARG A 65 -10.82 -4.19 -18.45
CA ARG A 65 -11.28 -4.64 -17.14
C ARG A 65 -10.12 -5.33 -16.43
N PHE A 66 -9.64 -4.75 -15.33
CA PHE A 66 -8.41 -5.22 -14.70
C PHE A 66 -8.49 -5.24 -13.17
N GLU A 67 -8.06 -6.35 -12.58
CA GLU A 67 -7.97 -6.50 -11.12
C GLU A 67 -6.50 -6.64 -10.69
N HIS A 68 -6.12 -5.90 -9.69
CA HIS A 68 -4.80 -5.96 -9.06
C HIS A 68 -4.94 -6.37 -7.59
N TYR A 69 -4.20 -7.39 -7.19
CA TYR A 69 -4.11 -7.82 -5.80
C TYR A 69 -2.68 -7.68 -5.32
N LYS A 70 -2.46 -6.93 -4.25
CA LYS A 70 -1.20 -6.91 -3.52
C LYS A 70 -1.41 -7.57 -2.17
N ILE A 71 -0.68 -8.66 -1.90
CA ILE A 71 -0.74 -9.39 -0.64
C ILE A 71 0.64 -9.34 0.00
N GLN A 72 0.76 -8.60 1.10
CA GLN A 72 1.99 -8.43 1.84
C GLN A 72 1.87 -9.14 3.19
N ARG A 73 2.73 -10.14 3.41
CA ARG A 73 2.86 -10.94 4.63
C ARG A 73 4.34 -11.27 4.87
N GLU A 74 5.10 -10.25 5.10
CA GLU A 74 6.54 -10.36 5.32
C GLU A 74 6.85 -10.65 6.81
N SER A 75 8.12 -10.73 7.13
CA SER A 75 8.58 -10.87 8.51
C SER A 75 8.10 -9.72 9.40
N GLY A 76 7.82 -9.98 10.68
CA GLY A 76 7.55 -8.93 11.66
C GLY A 76 8.69 -7.93 11.88
N GLY A 77 9.92 -8.25 11.42
CA GLY A 77 11.07 -7.35 11.39
C GLY A 77 11.27 -6.59 10.07
N ALA A 78 10.46 -6.89 9.04
CA ALA A 78 10.64 -6.34 7.71
C ALA A 78 10.11 -4.90 7.58
N TYR A 79 10.78 -4.15 6.72
CA TYR A 79 10.33 -2.84 6.25
C TYR A 79 9.86 -2.97 4.80
N HIS A 80 8.62 -2.57 4.53
CA HIS A 80 8.03 -2.63 3.20
C HIS A 80 7.57 -1.25 2.78
N ILE A 81 8.15 -0.72 1.71
CA ILE A 81 7.74 0.54 1.08
C ILE A 81 7.33 0.21 -0.34
N ALA A 82 6.09 0.53 -0.71
CA ALA A 82 5.57 0.22 -2.03
C ALA A 82 4.89 1.43 -2.65
N THR A 83 5.15 1.61 -3.93
CA THR A 83 4.45 2.58 -4.77
C THR A 83 3.70 1.85 -5.86
N LEU A 84 2.41 2.16 -6.01
CA LEU A 84 1.58 1.75 -7.14
C LEU A 84 1.14 2.99 -7.89
N HIS A 85 1.37 3.03 -9.19
CA HIS A 85 0.84 4.07 -10.07
C HIS A 85 0.00 3.43 -11.17
N VAL A 86 -1.23 3.91 -11.34
CA VAL A 86 -2.17 3.38 -12.33
C VAL A 86 -2.66 4.52 -13.22
N THR A 87 -2.61 4.30 -14.52
CA THR A 87 -3.17 5.21 -15.52
C THR A 87 -4.31 4.50 -16.26
N GLU A 88 -5.48 5.12 -16.29
CA GLU A 88 -6.71 4.52 -16.78
C GLU A 88 -7.26 5.30 -17.97
N ALA A 89 -7.29 4.68 -19.15
CA ALA A 89 -7.88 5.26 -20.35
C ALA A 89 -9.42 5.14 -20.32
N ARG A 90 -10.09 5.64 -21.34
CA ARG A 90 -11.55 5.74 -21.45
C ARG A 90 -12.26 4.40 -21.20
N GLY A 91 -13.29 4.41 -20.33
CA GLY A 91 -14.17 3.27 -20.08
C GLY A 91 -13.51 2.10 -19.36
N CYS A 92 -12.40 2.34 -18.68
CA CYS A 92 -11.75 1.32 -17.84
C CYS A 92 -12.60 0.98 -16.61
N ASP A 93 -12.55 -0.29 -16.20
CA ASP A 93 -13.05 -0.82 -14.95
C ASP A 93 -11.85 -1.42 -14.20
N PHE A 94 -11.36 -0.72 -13.20
CA PHE A 94 -10.18 -1.10 -12.42
C PHE A 94 -10.49 -1.34 -10.96
N THR A 95 -10.02 -2.45 -10.44
CA THR A 95 -10.10 -2.70 -9.00
C THR A 95 -8.74 -3.10 -8.45
N SER A 96 -8.29 -2.42 -7.39
CA SER A 96 -7.09 -2.79 -6.63
C SER A 96 -7.45 -3.24 -5.21
N HIS A 97 -6.84 -4.35 -4.78
CA HIS A 97 -6.95 -4.88 -3.43
C HIS A 97 -5.56 -4.88 -2.77
N ASN A 98 -5.34 -3.99 -1.79
CA ASN A 98 -4.10 -3.88 -1.04
C ASN A 98 -4.27 -4.50 0.35
N ILE A 99 -3.62 -5.65 0.59
CA ILE A 99 -3.74 -6.43 1.82
C ILE A 99 -2.39 -6.48 2.51
N SER A 100 -2.27 -5.83 3.68
CA SER A 100 -1.06 -5.75 4.51
C SER A 100 -1.28 -6.48 5.83
N LEU A 101 -0.52 -7.55 6.07
CA LEU A 101 -0.80 -8.46 7.18
C LEU A 101 0.30 -8.51 8.25
N SER A 102 1.56 -8.21 7.92
CA SER A 102 2.67 -8.25 8.87
C SER A 102 3.89 -7.49 8.36
N GLY A 103 4.57 -6.77 9.23
CA GLY A 103 5.82 -6.04 8.98
C GLY A 103 6.08 -4.98 10.02
N ARG A 104 7.34 -4.73 10.36
CA ARG A 104 7.72 -3.68 11.32
C ARG A 104 7.23 -2.29 10.89
N LEU A 105 7.39 -2.00 9.60
CA LEU A 105 6.87 -0.81 8.97
C LEU A 105 6.40 -1.15 7.57
N ILE A 106 5.16 -0.81 7.27
CA ILE A 106 4.57 -0.97 5.95
C ILE A 106 4.10 0.40 5.49
N ARG A 107 4.57 0.84 4.32
CA ARG A 107 4.07 2.04 3.67
C ARG A 107 3.62 1.73 2.25
N ASN A 108 2.41 2.13 1.93
CA ASN A 108 1.82 2.01 0.61
C ASN A 108 1.44 3.40 0.09
N ASP A 109 2.07 3.82 -1.00
CA ASP A 109 1.71 5.02 -1.75
C ASP A 109 1.04 4.57 -3.06
N ILE A 110 -0.26 4.84 -3.19
CA ILE A 110 -1.08 4.41 -4.33
C ILE A 110 -1.64 5.63 -5.02
N THR A 111 -1.36 5.75 -6.31
CA THR A 111 -1.93 6.81 -7.15
C THR A 111 -2.65 6.19 -8.34
N THR A 112 -3.89 6.60 -8.58
CA THR A 112 -4.63 6.25 -9.79
C THR A 112 -5.08 7.52 -10.49
N VAL A 113 -4.90 7.57 -11.81
CA VAL A 113 -5.24 8.72 -12.66
C VAL A 113 -6.28 8.28 -13.67
N LEU A 114 -7.49 8.82 -13.53
CA LEU A 114 -8.63 8.58 -14.43
C LEU A 114 -8.51 9.56 -15.61
N GLU A 115 -7.64 9.20 -16.58
CA GLU A 115 -7.34 10.07 -17.75
C GLU A 115 -8.44 10.06 -18.79
N GLY A 116 -9.15 8.93 -18.93
CA GLY A 116 -10.22 8.78 -19.88
C GLY A 116 -11.59 9.09 -19.30
N GLU A 117 -12.57 9.36 -20.16
CA GLU A 117 -13.97 9.55 -19.78
C GLU A 117 -14.63 8.21 -19.41
N GLY A 118 -15.51 8.19 -18.40
CA GLY A 118 -16.32 7.04 -18.04
C GLY A 118 -15.54 5.91 -17.34
N VAL A 119 -14.48 6.23 -16.63
CA VAL A 119 -13.69 5.27 -15.83
C VAL A 119 -14.41 4.95 -14.54
N ASP A 120 -14.38 3.67 -14.14
CA ASP A 120 -14.79 3.17 -12.81
C ASP A 120 -13.56 2.58 -12.11
N SER A 121 -13.13 3.23 -11.02
CA SER A 121 -11.91 2.87 -10.30
C SER A 121 -12.18 2.57 -8.84
N THR A 122 -11.83 1.38 -8.37
CA THR A 122 -12.06 0.93 -7.00
C THR A 122 -10.74 0.60 -6.30
N LEU A 123 -10.49 1.23 -5.15
CA LEU A 123 -9.35 0.95 -4.27
C LEU A 123 -9.82 0.34 -2.95
N ASN A 124 -9.52 -0.92 -2.73
CA ASN A 124 -9.81 -1.62 -1.48
C ASN A 124 -8.53 -1.88 -0.69
N GLY A 125 -8.56 -1.60 0.61
CA GLY A 125 -7.44 -1.86 1.51
C GLY A 125 -7.86 -2.59 2.78
N LEU A 126 -7.06 -3.58 3.16
CA LEU A 126 -7.14 -4.24 4.46
C LEU A 126 -5.75 -4.24 5.10
N PHE A 127 -5.64 -3.76 6.32
CA PHE A 127 -4.39 -3.89 7.06
C PHE A 127 -4.62 -4.38 8.48
N LEU A 128 -3.73 -5.28 8.89
CA LEU A 128 -3.63 -5.77 10.26
C LEU A 128 -2.32 -5.28 10.83
N ALA A 129 -2.33 -4.75 12.05
CA ALA A 129 -1.13 -4.34 12.75
C ALA A 129 -1.21 -4.74 14.22
N SER A 130 -0.13 -5.27 14.76
CA SER A 130 -0.04 -5.74 16.13
C SER A 130 1.28 -5.34 16.80
N GLY A 131 1.34 -5.44 18.13
CA GLY A 131 2.54 -5.10 18.89
C GLY A 131 3.00 -3.66 18.64
N GLU A 132 4.14 -3.46 18.02
CA GLU A 132 4.72 -2.14 17.67
C GLU A 132 4.76 -1.89 16.15
N GLU A 133 3.99 -2.65 15.37
CA GLU A 133 3.94 -2.51 13.92
C GLU A 133 3.33 -1.17 13.52
N HIS A 134 3.82 -0.63 12.40
CA HIS A 134 3.35 0.62 11.83
C HIS A 134 2.89 0.41 10.39
N VAL A 135 1.64 0.74 10.09
CA VAL A 135 1.08 0.67 8.73
C VAL A 135 0.61 2.05 8.29
N ASP A 136 1.14 2.54 7.18
CA ASP A 136 0.88 3.85 6.60
C ASP A 136 0.38 3.70 5.16
N ASN A 137 -0.90 3.99 4.93
CA ASN A 137 -1.53 3.92 3.61
C ASN A 137 -1.84 5.32 3.11
N HIS A 138 -1.26 5.69 1.99
CA HIS A 138 -1.54 6.93 1.27
C HIS A 138 -2.14 6.58 -0.10
N THR A 139 -3.28 7.17 -0.39
CA THR A 139 -3.94 7.03 -1.68
C THR A 139 -4.17 8.40 -2.31
N SER A 140 -4.07 8.47 -3.61
CA SER A 140 -4.43 9.63 -4.42
C SER A 140 -5.22 9.18 -5.63
N ILE A 141 -6.46 9.65 -5.75
CA ILE A 141 -7.33 9.41 -6.91
C ILE A 141 -7.48 10.72 -7.64
N GLU A 142 -7.03 10.77 -8.89
CA GLU A 142 -7.09 11.97 -9.74
C GLU A 142 -8.14 11.79 -10.82
N HIS A 143 -9.26 12.49 -10.70
CA HIS A 143 -10.28 12.59 -11.75
C HIS A 143 -9.84 13.65 -12.74
N ALA A 144 -9.22 13.23 -13.85
CA ALA A 144 -8.74 14.12 -14.90
C ALA A 144 -9.74 14.29 -16.05
N SER A 145 -10.75 13.41 -16.15
CA SER A 145 -11.78 13.42 -17.21
C SER A 145 -13.19 13.31 -16.63
N PRO A 146 -14.23 13.72 -17.40
CA PRO A 146 -15.61 13.69 -16.92
C PRO A 146 -16.21 12.29 -16.85
N ASP A 147 -17.38 12.19 -16.21
CA ASP A 147 -18.20 10.98 -16.08
C ASP A 147 -17.50 9.79 -15.39
N CYS A 148 -16.50 10.06 -14.55
CA CYS A 148 -15.76 9.03 -13.83
C CYS A 148 -16.34 8.77 -12.46
N VAL A 149 -16.23 7.50 -12.02
CA VAL A 149 -16.64 7.03 -10.70
C VAL A 149 -15.41 6.51 -9.96
N SER A 150 -15.31 6.81 -8.67
CA SER A 150 -14.30 6.18 -7.82
C SER A 150 -14.85 5.75 -6.47
N HIS A 151 -14.42 4.57 -6.04
CA HIS A 151 -14.73 4.02 -4.74
C HIS A 151 -13.45 3.69 -3.98
N GLU A 152 -13.36 4.19 -2.75
CA GLU A 152 -12.25 3.85 -1.88
C GLU A 152 -12.75 3.32 -0.55
N PHE A 153 -12.31 2.10 -0.21
CA PHE A 153 -12.71 1.44 1.00
C PHE A 153 -11.52 0.80 1.72
N TYR A 154 -11.12 1.37 2.86
CA TYR A 154 -10.04 0.86 3.69
C TYR A 154 -10.53 0.40 5.04
N LYS A 155 -10.02 -0.76 5.48
CA LYS A 155 -10.24 -1.28 6.84
C LYS A 155 -8.94 -1.59 7.54
N GLY A 156 -8.83 -1.17 8.81
CA GLY A 156 -7.72 -1.48 9.70
C GLY A 156 -8.16 -2.26 10.93
N VAL A 157 -7.35 -3.23 11.37
CA VAL A 157 -7.49 -3.88 12.68
C VAL A 157 -6.15 -3.75 13.40
N LEU A 158 -6.15 -3.11 14.57
CA LEU A 158 -4.95 -2.78 15.31
C LEU A 158 -5.02 -3.31 16.74
N SER A 159 -3.89 -3.82 17.24
CA SER A 159 -3.76 -4.31 18.62
C SER A 159 -2.39 -4.00 19.23
N GLY A 160 -2.27 -4.09 20.55
CA GLY A 160 -1.04 -3.72 21.26
C GLY A 160 -0.77 -2.22 21.18
N HIS A 161 0.43 -1.82 20.81
CA HIS A 161 0.87 -0.44 20.58
C HIS A 161 0.98 -0.12 19.07
N ALA A 162 0.27 -0.86 18.24
CA ALA A 162 0.34 -0.70 16.79
C ALA A 162 -0.20 0.65 16.35
N ARG A 163 0.37 1.18 15.28
CA ARG A 163 -0.03 2.46 14.70
C ARG A 163 -0.46 2.30 13.26
N GLY A 164 -1.63 2.85 12.94
CA GLY A 164 -2.15 2.93 11.59
C GLY A 164 -2.25 4.36 11.12
N VAL A 165 -1.94 4.60 9.87
CA VAL A 165 -2.21 5.87 9.18
C VAL A 165 -2.97 5.56 7.90
N PHE A 166 -4.01 6.32 7.66
CA PHE A 166 -4.70 6.36 6.38
C PHE A 166 -4.81 7.82 5.93
N ARG A 167 -4.26 8.12 4.76
CA ARG A 167 -4.40 9.41 4.11
C ARG A 167 -4.91 9.18 2.69
N GLY A 168 -6.19 9.47 2.47
CA GLY A 168 -6.81 9.37 1.16
C GLY A 168 -7.07 10.76 0.59
N LYS A 169 -6.60 11.01 -0.63
CA LYS A 169 -6.83 12.24 -1.37
C LYS A 169 -7.62 11.94 -2.63
N ILE A 170 -8.72 12.66 -2.83
CA ILE A 170 -9.43 12.70 -4.10
C ILE A 170 -9.26 14.10 -4.67
N HIS A 171 -8.74 14.19 -5.89
CA HIS A 171 -8.57 15.44 -6.61
C HIS A 171 -9.41 15.42 -7.89
N VAL A 172 -10.35 16.34 -7.99
CA VAL A 172 -11.22 16.48 -9.15
C VAL A 172 -10.78 17.71 -9.94
N HIS A 173 -10.27 17.49 -11.15
CA HIS A 173 -9.88 18.57 -12.04
C HIS A 173 -11.11 19.34 -12.53
N GLN A 174 -10.95 20.63 -12.80
CA GLN A 174 -12.06 21.49 -13.21
C GLN A 174 -12.83 20.97 -14.44
N VAL A 175 -12.15 20.23 -15.32
CA VAL A 175 -12.76 19.63 -16.53
C VAL A 175 -13.50 18.33 -16.23
N ALA A 176 -13.23 17.67 -15.10
CA ALA A 176 -13.79 16.39 -14.69
C ALA A 176 -15.20 16.57 -14.10
N GLN A 177 -16.14 16.98 -14.93
CA GLN A 177 -17.53 17.17 -14.50
C GLN A 177 -18.29 15.83 -14.39
N ARG A 178 -19.35 15.81 -13.60
CA ARG A 178 -20.19 14.62 -13.32
C ARG A 178 -19.40 13.47 -12.72
N THR A 179 -18.45 13.82 -11.85
CA THR A 179 -17.69 12.87 -11.04
C THR A 179 -18.53 12.39 -9.87
N ASP A 180 -18.46 11.08 -9.60
CA ASP A 180 -19.01 10.47 -8.39
C ASP A 180 -17.87 9.79 -7.62
N ALA A 181 -17.61 10.21 -6.38
CA ALA A 181 -16.45 9.78 -5.63
C ALA A 181 -16.80 9.48 -4.17
N TYR A 182 -16.52 8.24 -3.75
CA TYR A 182 -16.78 7.77 -2.39
C TYR A 182 -15.49 7.32 -1.72
N GLN A 183 -15.26 7.82 -0.50
CA GLN A 183 -14.13 7.40 0.32
C GLN A 183 -14.62 6.99 1.71
N THR A 184 -14.24 5.80 2.14
CA THR A 184 -14.57 5.28 3.47
C THR A 184 -13.35 4.63 4.11
N ASN A 185 -13.05 5.03 5.35
CA ASN A 185 -12.07 4.37 6.21
C ASN A 185 -12.74 3.93 7.51
N GLN A 186 -12.53 2.66 7.88
CA GLN A 186 -13.04 2.08 9.11
C GLN A 186 -11.92 1.33 9.83
N SER A 187 -11.78 1.54 11.14
CA SER A 187 -10.76 0.86 11.92
C SER A 187 -11.32 0.29 13.21
N LEU A 188 -10.83 -0.89 13.56
CA LEU A 188 -11.13 -1.58 14.81
C LEU A 188 -9.87 -1.58 15.68
N LEU A 189 -9.93 -0.93 16.83
CA LEU A 189 -8.86 -0.94 17.83
C LEU A 189 -9.20 -2.00 18.88
N LEU A 190 -8.30 -2.97 19.04
CA LEU A 190 -8.45 -4.07 19.98
C LEU A 190 -7.70 -3.85 21.31
N SER A 191 -6.97 -2.74 21.43
CA SER A 191 -6.20 -2.37 22.61
C SER A 191 -6.28 -0.87 22.85
N ASP A 192 -6.17 -0.43 24.09
CA ASP A 192 -6.24 0.98 24.48
C ASP A 192 -5.04 1.79 23.95
N ASP A 193 -3.89 1.14 23.73
CA ASP A 193 -2.65 1.76 23.24
C ASP A 193 -2.51 1.72 21.72
N ALA A 194 -3.45 1.09 21.01
CA ALA A 194 -3.46 1.09 19.56
C ALA A 194 -3.97 2.43 19.02
N GLU A 195 -3.29 2.96 18.01
CA GLU A 195 -3.60 4.28 17.45
C GLU A 195 -3.91 4.22 15.95
N ILE A 196 -4.88 5.02 15.51
CA ILE A 196 -5.18 5.25 14.09
C ILE A 196 -5.30 6.74 13.81
N THR A 197 -4.61 7.20 12.76
CA THR A 197 -4.78 8.53 12.21
C THR A 197 -5.43 8.42 10.84
N SER A 198 -6.60 9.01 10.66
CA SER A 198 -7.30 9.03 9.37
C SER A 198 -7.45 10.47 8.89
N LYS A 199 -7.03 10.75 7.65
CA LYS A 199 -7.07 12.07 7.03
C LYS A 199 -7.61 11.99 5.60
N PRO A 200 -8.94 11.93 5.43
CA PRO A 200 -9.54 12.07 4.10
C PRO A 200 -9.43 13.52 3.61
N GLN A 201 -9.19 13.71 2.32
CA GLN A 201 -9.07 15.00 1.66
C GLN A 201 -9.83 14.97 0.32
N LEU A 202 -10.60 16.01 0.05
CA LEU A 202 -11.26 16.24 -1.24
C LEU A 202 -10.84 17.62 -1.74
N GLU A 203 -10.30 17.67 -2.94
CA GLU A 203 -9.92 18.90 -3.64
C GLU A 203 -10.70 18.97 -4.96
N ILE A 204 -11.40 20.10 -5.19
CA ILE A 204 -12.23 20.35 -6.38
C ILE A 204 -11.84 21.68 -7.01
#